data_80b508abc7057c0bbe19b19d209885dd
#
_entry.id   80b508abc7057c0bbe19b19d209885dd
#
_cell.length_a   1.000
_cell.length_b   1.000
_cell.length_c   1.000
_cell.angle_alpha   90.00
_cell.angle_beta   90.00
_cell.angle_gamma   90.00
#
_symmetry.space_group_name_H-M   'P 1'
#
loop_
_entity.id
_entity.type
_entity.pdbx_description
1 polymer ?
#
loop_
_entity_poly.entity_id
_entity_poly.type
_entity_poly.pdbx_seq_one_letter_code
_entity_poly.pdbx_strand_id
1 'polypeptide(L)'
;MSEELAQHCIVCTSPSKTFNLAGLVGSYHIVYNSWWRDRMEKESSLSHYNMMNVLSMHALIGAYKPEGYEWTDELCEVLTGNIDFACDYIEKHFEGVTVSKPQGTYMLFVDCTDWCKAHGKTIEDVEHACWDVGAAIQDGTMFFGPCHLRMNLASPRSRIEEAFHRMDKYVFNA
;
A
#
# COMPACT_ATOMS: atom_id res chain seq x y z
N MET A 1 17.01 7.49 -15.93
CA MET A 1 18.29 7.06 -15.31
C MET A 1 19.34 7.09 -16.40
N SER A 2 20.54 7.65 -16.14
CA SER A 2 21.63 7.60 -17.13
C SER A 2 22.16 6.17 -17.26
N GLU A 3 22.80 5.86 -18.41
CA GLU A 3 23.41 4.55 -18.66
C GLU A 3 24.51 4.23 -17.63
N GLU A 4 25.28 5.22 -17.23
CA GLU A 4 26.30 5.10 -16.18
C GLU A 4 25.68 4.70 -14.83
N LEU A 5 24.63 5.37 -14.39
CA LEU A 5 23.93 5.04 -13.14
C LEU A 5 23.29 3.63 -13.19
N ALA A 6 22.78 3.22 -14.35
CA ALA A 6 22.22 1.89 -14.53
C ALA A 6 23.25 0.77 -14.27
N GLN A 7 24.53 1.00 -14.54
CA GLN A 7 25.60 0.04 -14.25
C GLN A 7 25.87 -0.15 -12.74
N HIS A 8 25.41 0.78 -11.91
CA HIS A 8 25.57 0.75 -10.44
C HIS A 8 24.28 0.41 -9.70
N CYS A 9 23.20 0.06 -10.41
CA CYS A 9 21.90 -0.22 -9.83
C CYS A 9 21.44 -1.65 -10.11
N ILE A 10 20.78 -2.24 -9.11
CA ILE A 10 19.97 -3.45 -9.24
C ILE A 10 18.53 -3.05 -8.93
N VAL A 11 17.63 -3.18 -9.89
CA VAL A 11 16.21 -2.89 -9.69
C VAL A 11 15.48 -4.18 -9.37
N CYS A 12 14.90 -4.25 -8.17
CA CYS A 12 14.04 -5.35 -7.74
C CYS A 12 12.59 -4.89 -7.84
N THR A 13 11.76 -5.62 -8.57
CA THR A 13 10.35 -5.25 -8.77
C THR A 13 9.45 -6.48 -8.83
N SER A 14 8.14 -6.25 -8.71
CA SER A 14 7.15 -7.31 -8.67
C SER A 14 5.80 -6.80 -9.19
N PRO A 15 5.02 -7.64 -9.90
CA PRO A 15 3.65 -7.32 -10.28
C PRO A 15 2.66 -7.39 -9.12
N SER A 16 3.10 -7.81 -7.93
CA SER A 16 2.26 -8.15 -6.79
C SER A 16 1.32 -7.04 -6.34
N LYS A 17 1.78 -5.79 -6.30
CA LYS A 17 0.97 -4.65 -5.84
C LYS A 17 0.22 -3.99 -6.98
N THR A 18 0.87 -3.77 -8.12
CA THR A 18 0.26 -3.12 -9.28
C THR A 18 -0.92 -3.93 -9.83
N PHE A 19 -0.79 -5.26 -9.91
CA PHE A 19 -1.78 -6.15 -10.53
C PHE A 19 -2.48 -7.08 -9.53
N ASN A 20 -2.39 -6.80 -8.24
CA ASN A 20 -3.03 -7.60 -7.17
C ASN A 20 -2.64 -9.10 -7.20
N LEU A 21 -1.38 -9.40 -7.47
CA LEU A 21 -0.86 -10.77 -7.64
C LEU A 21 0.00 -11.24 -6.44
N ALA A 22 -0.16 -10.64 -5.26
CA ALA A 22 0.69 -10.93 -4.10
C ALA A 22 0.66 -12.42 -3.68
N GLY A 23 -0.49 -13.08 -3.79
CA GLY A 23 -0.65 -14.50 -3.47
C GLY A 23 0.11 -15.46 -4.40
N LEU A 24 0.54 -14.99 -5.57
CA LEU A 24 1.29 -15.79 -6.54
C LEU A 24 2.81 -15.72 -6.37
N VAL A 25 3.29 -14.87 -5.47
CA VAL A 25 4.71 -14.78 -5.08
C VAL A 25 5.66 -14.74 -6.29
N GLY A 26 5.68 -13.62 -6.99
CA GLY A 26 6.56 -13.43 -8.15
C GLY A 26 7.29 -12.09 -8.11
N SER A 27 8.59 -12.09 -8.42
CA SER A 27 9.40 -10.89 -8.56
C SER A 27 10.44 -11.09 -9.65
N TYR A 28 10.99 -9.99 -10.15
CA TYR A 28 12.09 -10.03 -11.11
C TYR A 28 13.09 -8.90 -10.85
N HIS A 29 14.30 -9.08 -11.37
CA HIS A 29 15.37 -8.12 -11.23
C HIS A 29 15.81 -7.62 -12.60
N ILE A 30 16.12 -6.31 -12.68
CA ILE A 30 16.71 -5.70 -13.88
C ILE A 30 18.13 -5.31 -13.50
N VAL A 31 19.11 -5.94 -14.15
CA VAL A 31 20.53 -5.77 -13.85
C VAL A 31 21.30 -5.54 -15.14
N TYR A 32 21.74 -4.30 -15.38
CA TYR A 32 22.49 -3.95 -16.60
C TYR A 32 23.94 -4.39 -16.52
N ASN A 33 24.56 -4.29 -15.34
CA ASN A 33 25.96 -4.67 -15.13
C ASN A 33 26.12 -6.19 -15.16
N SER A 34 26.89 -6.72 -16.13
CA SER A 34 27.10 -8.15 -16.32
C SER A 34 27.76 -8.82 -15.11
N TRP A 35 28.72 -8.13 -14.47
CA TRP A 35 29.42 -8.67 -13.30
C TRP A 35 28.47 -8.93 -12.12
N TRP A 36 27.51 -8.01 -11.87
CA TRP A 36 26.46 -8.20 -10.87
C TRP A 36 25.48 -9.31 -11.29
N ARG A 37 25.05 -9.30 -12.55
CA ARG A 37 24.10 -10.28 -13.07
C ARG A 37 24.64 -11.72 -12.94
N ASP A 38 25.87 -11.96 -13.38
CA ASP A 38 26.47 -13.28 -13.33
C ASP A 38 26.62 -13.80 -11.90
N ARG A 39 26.90 -12.92 -10.92
CA ARG A 39 26.95 -13.29 -9.51
C ARG A 39 25.57 -13.60 -8.95
N MET A 40 24.57 -12.79 -9.29
CA MET A 40 23.19 -13.05 -8.86
C MET A 40 22.65 -14.35 -9.43
N GLU A 41 22.90 -14.64 -10.69
CA GLU A 41 22.53 -15.91 -11.33
C GLU A 41 23.18 -17.09 -10.63
N LYS A 42 24.46 -17.01 -10.34
CA LYS A 42 25.18 -18.06 -9.63
C LYS A 42 24.59 -18.33 -8.25
N GLU A 43 24.42 -17.30 -7.43
CA GLU A 43 23.88 -17.43 -6.08
C GLU A 43 22.42 -17.90 -6.09
N SER A 44 21.59 -17.37 -7.00
CA SER A 44 20.21 -17.79 -7.17
C SER A 44 20.09 -19.27 -7.56
N SER A 45 20.99 -19.76 -8.41
CA SER A 45 21.01 -21.16 -8.83
C SER A 45 21.39 -22.09 -7.68
N LEU A 46 22.32 -21.67 -6.80
CA LEU A 46 22.72 -22.45 -5.62
C LEU A 46 21.64 -22.52 -4.56
N SER A 47 20.86 -21.43 -4.38
CA SER A 47 19.81 -21.31 -3.37
C SER A 47 18.41 -21.64 -3.90
N HIS A 48 18.28 -21.92 -5.20
CA HIS A 48 17.02 -22.15 -5.90
C HIS A 48 16.01 -20.98 -5.86
N TYR A 49 16.47 -19.75 -5.58
CA TYR A 49 15.64 -18.53 -5.60
C TYR A 49 15.27 -18.03 -7.01
N ASN A 50 15.87 -18.60 -8.06
CA ASN A 50 15.57 -18.29 -9.45
C ASN A 50 14.37 -19.09 -10.03
N MET A 51 13.66 -19.83 -9.19
CA MET A 51 12.54 -20.67 -9.62
C MET A 51 11.22 -19.99 -9.28
N MET A 52 10.50 -19.59 -10.32
CA MET A 52 9.12 -19.09 -10.20
C MET A 52 8.17 -20.26 -10.53
N ASN A 53 7.07 -20.38 -9.78
CA ASN A 53 6.04 -21.37 -10.14
C ASN A 53 5.33 -20.97 -11.46
N VAL A 54 4.80 -21.96 -12.15
CA VAL A 54 4.22 -21.79 -13.50
C VAL A 54 3.06 -20.78 -13.49
N LEU A 55 2.20 -20.79 -12.46
CA LEU A 55 1.06 -19.87 -12.37
C LEU A 55 1.55 -18.43 -12.22
N SER A 56 2.55 -18.19 -11.36
CA SER A 56 3.15 -16.86 -11.19
C SER A 56 3.78 -16.33 -12.47
N MET A 57 4.45 -17.19 -13.23
CA MET A 57 5.05 -16.84 -14.52
C MET A 57 3.98 -16.42 -15.53
N HIS A 58 2.93 -17.21 -15.69
CA HIS A 58 1.84 -16.89 -16.63
C HIS A 58 1.04 -15.65 -16.19
N ALA A 59 0.83 -15.47 -14.88
CA ALA A 59 0.19 -14.27 -14.34
C ALA A 59 1.02 -13.01 -14.62
N LEU A 60 2.35 -13.08 -14.44
CA LEU A 60 3.26 -11.99 -14.77
C LEU A 60 3.21 -11.65 -16.26
N ILE A 61 3.29 -12.65 -17.15
CA ILE A 61 3.18 -12.45 -18.60
C ILE A 61 1.83 -11.83 -18.97
N GLY A 62 0.73 -12.29 -18.35
CA GLY A 62 -0.61 -11.76 -18.58
C GLY A 62 -0.78 -10.33 -18.09
N ALA A 63 -0.24 -10.00 -16.92
CA ALA A 63 -0.33 -8.68 -16.31
C ALA A 63 0.34 -7.58 -17.15
N TYR A 64 1.44 -7.89 -17.81
CA TYR A 64 2.20 -6.92 -18.64
C TYR A 64 1.74 -6.90 -20.12
N LYS A 65 0.51 -7.30 -20.40
CA LYS A 65 -0.14 -7.11 -21.69
C LYS A 65 -0.89 -5.77 -21.73
N PRO A 66 -1.28 -5.28 -22.92
CA PRO A 66 -2.07 -4.05 -23.05
C PRO A 66 -3.29 -4.00 -22.12
N GLU A 67 -4.05 -5.10 -22.04
CA GLU A 67 -5.25 -5.21 -21.21
C GLU A 67 -4.95 -5.07 -19.70
N GLY A 68 -3.75 -5.51 -19.28
CA GLY A 68 -3.29 -5.31 -17.89
C GLY A 68 -2.97 -3.85 -17.58
N TYR A 69 -2.44 -3.11 -18.53
CA TYR A 69 -2.23 -1.66 -18.38
C TYR A 69 -3.53 -0.89 -18.36
N GLU A 70 -4.48 -1.21 -19.24
CA GLU A 70 -5.83 -0.63 -19.24
C GLU A 70 -6.51 -0.83 -17.89
N TRP A 71 -6.47 -2.05 -17.35
CA TRP A 71 -6.99 -2.36 -16.02
C TRP A 71 -6.30 -1.53 -14.91
N THR A 72 -4.99 -1.32 -15.03
CA THR A 72 -4.24 -0.51 -14.04
C THR A 72 -4.66 0.96 -14.09
N ASP A 73 -4.88 1.50 -15.28
CA ASP A 73 -5.32 2.87 -15.45
C ASP A 73 -6.71 3.09 -14.85
N GLU A 74 -7.67 2.19 -15.12
CA GLU A 74 -9.00 2.21 -14.48
C GLU A 74 -8.91 2.08 -12.96
N LEU A 75 -8.03 1.19 -12.45
CA LEU A 75 -7.81 1.05 -11.01
C LEU A 75 -7.27 2.34 -10.39
N CYS A 76 -6.35 3.03 -11.04
CA CYS A 76 -5.80 4.29 -10.56
C CYS A 76 -6.88 5.37 -10.43
N GLU A 77 -7.85 5.42 -11.33
CA GLU A 77 -9.00 6.34 -11.24
C GLU A 77 -9.86 6.03 -10.01
N VAL A 78 -10.20 4.75 -9.80
CA VAL A 78 -10.97 4.31 -8.63
C VAL A 78 -10.24 4.62 -7.33
N LEU A 79 -8.94 4.32 -7.26
CA LEU A 79 -8.13 4.58 -6.06
C LEU A 79 -7.98 6.08 -5.79
N THR A 80 -7.83 6.89 -6.81
CA THR A 80 -7.79 8.36 -6.68
C THR A 80 -9.09 8.87 -6.06
N GLY A 81 -10.23 8.42 -6.57
CA GLY A 81 -11.52 8.78 -6.01
C GLY A 81 -11.69 8.34 -4.54
N ASN A 82 -11.18 7.17 -4.17
CA ASN A 82 -11.21 6.69 -2.79
C ASN A 82 -10.33 7.55 -1.86
N ILE A 83 -9.14 7.92 -2.33
CA ILE A 83 -8.21 8.79 -1.58
C ILE A 83 -8.82 10.17 -1.40
N ASP A 84 -9.39 10.75 -2.44
CA ASP A 84 -10.03 12.06 -2.38
C ASP A 84 -11.16 12.09 -1.35
N PHE A 85 -12.04 11.10 -1.41
CA PHE A 85 -13.10 10.97 -0.42
C PHE A 85 -12.55 10.86 1.00
N ALA A 86 -11.58 9.97 1.22
CA ALA A 86 -11.06 9.73 2.56
C ALA A 86 -10.38 10.96 3.15
N CYS A 87 -9.57 11.68 2.35
CA CYS A 87 -8.94 12.93 2.78
C CYS A 87 -9.99 14.00 3.11
N ASP A 88 -10.96 14.19 2.23
CA ASP A 88 -12.06 15.13 2.43
C ASP A 88 -12.91 14.79 3.64
N TYR A 89 -13.15 13.50 3.88
CA TYR A 89 -13.94 13.04 5.02
C TYR A 89 -13.20 13.29 6.35
N ILE A 90 -11.92 12.96 6.41
CA ILE A 90 -11.08 13.22 7.59
C ILE A 90 -11.07 14.72 7.90
N GLU A 91 -10.80 15.57 6.91
CA GLU A 91 -10.73 17.02 7.10
C GLU A 91 -12.06 17.62 7.63
N LYS A 92 -13.20 17.07 7.21
CA LYS A 92 -14.52 17.60 7.55
C LYS A 92 -15.11 17.04 8.84
N HIS A 93 -14.73 15.82 9.23
CA HIS A 93 -15.45 15.07 10.26
C HIS A 93 -14.58 14.58 11.43
N PHE A 94 -13.25 14.47 11.27
CA PHE A 94 -12.38 13.96 12.32
C PHE A 94 -11.59 15.10 12.97
N GLU A 95 -12.18 15.80 13.93
CA GLU A 95 -11.52 16.91 14.60
C GLU A 95 -10.23 16.43 15.32
N GLY A 96 -9.12 17.13 15.11
CA GLY A 96 -7.81 16.77 15.68
C GLY A 96 -7.08 15.65 14.95
N VAL A 97 -7.60 15.21 13.82
CA VAL A 97 -6.97 14.21 12.94
C VAL A 97 -6.56 14.88 11.63
N THR A 98 -5.34 14.61 11.16
CA THR A 98 -4.83 15.20 9.92
C THR A 98 -4.29 14.14 8.98
N VAL A 99 -4.30 14.43 7.68
CA VAL A 99 -3.75 13.55 6.65
C VAL A 99 -3.11 14.35 5.53
N SER A 100 -1.96 13.91 5.07
CA SER A 100 -1.37 14.42 3.82
C SER A 100 -1.85 13.56 2.66
N LYS A 101 -2.47 14.20 1.65
CA LYS A 101 -2.91 13.48 0.44
C LYS A 101 -1.70 12.88 -0.26
N PRO A 102 -1.65 11.55 -0.46
CA PRO A 102 -0.53 10.91 -1.12
C PRO A 102 -0.51 11.23 -2.62
N GLN A 103 0.68 11.34 -3.20
CA GLN A 103 0.88 11.52 -4.64
C GLN A 103 0.89 10.19 -5.40
N GLY A 104 0.91 9.08 -4.69
CA GLY A 104 0.88 7.71 -5.20
C GLY A 104 0.49 6.77 -4.07
N THR A 105 0.34 5.49 -4.36
CA THR A 105 -0.11 4.46 -3.42
C THR A 105 -1.62 4.49 -3.14
N TYR A 106 -2.11 3.40 -2.61
CA TYR A 106 -3.49 3.22 -2.11
C TYR A 106 -3.57 3.23 -0.58
N MET A 107 -2.50 3.68 0.07
CA MET A 107 -2.42 3.74 1.52
C MET A 107 -2.51 5.19 2.00
N LEU A 108 -3.32 5.44 3.03
CA LEU A 108 -3.24 6.67 3.80
C LEU A 108 -2.44 6.46 5.07
N PHE A 109 -1.73 7.50 5.47
CA PHE A 109 -1.02 7.58 6.73
C PHE A 109 -1.57 8.79 7.48
N VAL A 110 -2.35 8.54 8.52
CA VAL A 110 -3.25 9.50 9.17
C VAL A 110 -2.69 9.85 10.54
N ASP A 111 -2.44 11.11 10.79
CA ASP A 111 -1.93 11.61 12.08
C ASP A 111 -3.08 11.85 13.06
N CYS A 112 -3.11 11.08 14.15
CA CYS A 112 -4.08 11.18 15.22
C CYS A 112 -3.50 11.85 16.48
N THR A 113 -2.32 12.50 16.41
CA THR A 113 -1.59 12.99 17.57
C THR A 113 -2.41 13.97 18.41
N ASP A 114 -3.07 14.92 17.79
CA ASP A 114 -3.83 15.93 18.54
C ASP A 114 -5.15 15.37 19.08
N TRP A 115 -5.79 14.49 18.33
CA TRP A 115 -6.98 13.77 18.81
C TRP A 115 -6.64 12.89 20.02
N CYS A 116 -5.58 12.09 19.95
CA CYS A 116 -5.14 11.24 21.06
C CYS A 116 -4.82 12.05 22.32
N LYS A 117 -4.13 13.18 22.18
CA LYS A 117 -3.86 14.09 23.31
C LYS A 117 -5.12 14.67 23.93
N ALA A 118 -6.06 15.13 23.10
CA ALA A 118 -7.31 15.74 23.56
C ALA A 118 -8.18 14.75 24.34
N HIS A 119 -8.18 13.47 23.95
CA HIS A 119 -9.02 12.44 24.56
C HIS A 119 -8.28 11.54 25.57
N GLY A 120 -6.98 11.77 25.79
CA GLY A 120 -6.17 10.95 26.70
C GLY A 120 -6.08 9.48 26.27
N LYS A 121 -6.07 9.23 24.95
CA LYS A 121 -6.02 7.91 24.33
C LYS A 121 -4.66 7.63 23.70
N THR A 122 -4.31 6.36 23.57
CA THR A 122 -3.16 5.90 22.78
C THR A 122 -3.61 5.56 21.36
N ILE A 123 -2.67 5.43 20.44
CA ILE A 123 -2.99 4.99 19.07
C ILE A 123 -3.48 3.55 19.03
N GLU A 124 -3.02 2.71 19.94
CA GLU A 124 -3.49 1.34 20.13
C GLU A 124 -4.98 1.31 20.55
N ASP A 125 -5.39 2.23 21.46
CA ASP A 125 -6.80 2.37 21.83
C ASP A 125 -7.67 2.73 20.61
N VAL A 126 -7.17 3.61 19.74
CA VAL A 126 -7.88 4.02 18.51
C VAL A 126 -7.93 2.88 17.50
N GLU A 127 -6.83 2.16 17.31
CA GLU A 127 -6.79 0.98 16.45
C GLU A 127 -7.83 -0.07 16.88
N HIS A 128 -7.85 -0.42 18.17
CA HIS A 128 -8.81 -1.39 18.71
C HIS A 128 -10.25 -0.90 18.57
N ALA A 129 -10.53 0.36 18.86
CA ALA A 129 -11.86 0.94 18.69
C ALA A 129 -12.32 0.87 17.21
N CYS A 130 -11.41 1.08 16.25
CA CYS A 130 -11.70 0.91 14.85
C CYS A 130 -11.98 -0.57 14.48
N TRP A 131 -11.25 -1.52 15.05
CA TRP A 131 -11.52 -2.95 14.85
C TRP A 131 -12.87 -3.36 15.40
N ASP A 132 -13.26 -2.86 16.56
CA ASP A 132 -14.56 -3.14 17.20
C ASP A 132 -15.74 -2.69 16.32
N VAL A 133 -15.56 -1.67 15.50
CA VAL A 133 -16.58 -1.22 14.53
C VAL A 133 -16.38 -1.83 13.12
N GLY A 134 -15.45 -2.76 12.96
CA GLY A 134 -15.21 -3.50 11.73
C GLY A 134 -14.31 -2.78 10.71
N ALA A 135 -13.58 -1.75 11.13
CA ALA A 135 -12.58 -1.07 10.32
C ALA A 135 -11.17 -1.61 10.67
N ALA A 136 -10.69 -2.60 9.92
CA ALA A 136 -9.39 -3.24 10.15
C ALA A 136 -8.24 -2.37 9.63
N ILE A 137 -7.87 -1.36 10.40
CA ILE A 137 -6.73 -0.47 10.16
C ILE A 137 -5.53 -0.90 11.01
N GLN A 138 -4.36 -0.31 10.76
CA GLN A 138 -3.11 -0.63 11.45
C GLN A 138 -2.54 0.57 12.18
N ASP A 139 -1.98 0.33 13.37
CA ASP A 139 -1.07 1.27 14.04
C ASP A 139 0.15 1.56 13.15
N GLY A 140 0.48 2.84 13.03
CA GLY A 140 1.58 3.34 12.22
C GLY A 140 2.95 3.27 12.88
N THR A 141 3.05 2.86 14.14
CA THR A 141 4.30 2.85 14.91
C THR A 141 5.41 2.03 14.24
N MET A 142 5.07 0.87 13.68
CA MET A 142 6.01 0.04 12.92
C MET A 142 6.52 0.71 11.62
N PHE A 143 5.86 1.77 11.19
CA PHE A 143 6.19 2.56 9.99
C PHE A 143 6.76 3.94 10.37
N PHE A 144 7.33 4.06 11.57
CA PHE A 144 7.91 5.29 12.11
C PHE A 144 6.93 6.45 12.29
N GLY A 145 5.65 6.16 12.41
CA GLY A 145 4.58 7.13 12.71
C GLY A 145 3.93 6.85 14.06
N PRO A 146 4.55 7.24 15.19
CA PRO A 146 3.87 7.17 16.47
C PRO A 146 2.60 8.03 16.40
N CYS A 147 1.50 7.55 16.95
CA CYS A 147 0.18 8.18 16.85
C CYS A 147 -0.40 8.31 15.42
N HIS A 148 0.07 7.48 14.48
CA HIS A 148 -0.51 7.43 13.14
C HIS A 148 -1.30 6.13 12.92
N LEU A 149 -2.31 6.21 12.07
CA LEU A 149 -3.03 5.05 11.54
C LEU A 149 -2.66 4.84 10.08
N ARG A 150 -2.46 3.59 9.70
CA ARG A 150 -2.22 3.19 8.32
C ARG A 150 -3.46 2.52 7.76
N MET A 151 -4.07 3.14 6.74
CA MET A 151 -5.32 2.69 6.14
C MET A 151 -5.11 2.23 4.69
N ASN A 152 -5.65 1.07 4.33
CA ASN A 152 -5.66 0.57 2.96
C ASN A 152 -7.00 0.94 2.29
N LEU A 153 -6.94 1.69 1.20
CA LEU A 153 -8.11 2.15 0.44
C LEU A 153 -8.34 1.37 -0.87
N ALA A 154 -7.60 0.28 -1.10
CA ALA A 154 -7.82 -0.61 -2.25
C ALA A 154 -9.01 -1.55 -1.98
N SER A 155 -10.20 -0.96 -1.88
CA SER A 155 -11.46 -1.64 -1.60
C SER A 155 -12.60 -0.95 -2.38
N PRO A 156 -13.74 -1.62 -2.60
CA PRO A 156 -14.91 -0.96 -3.18
C PRO A 156 -15.32 0.28 -2.40
N ARG A 157 -15.66 1.35 -3.12
CA ARG A 157 -16.02 2.65 -2.56
C ARG A 157 -17.06 2.56 -1.41
N SER A 158 -18.11 1.78 -1.60
CA SER A 158 -19.17 1.62 -0.59
C SER A 158 -18.68 1.05 0.74
N ARG A 159 -17.65 0.19 0.72
CA ARG A 159 -17.04 -0.35 1.94
C ARG A 159 -16.20 0.69 2.66
N ILE A 160 -15.52 1.53 1.91
CA ILE A 160 -14.72 2.64 2.47
C ILE A 160 -15.66 3.65 3.13
N GLU A 161 -16.72 4.05 2.44
CA GLU A 161 -17.74 4.95 2.99
C GLU A 161 -18.34 4.42 4.28
N GLU A 162 -18.74 3.16 4.29
CA GLU A 162 -19.29 2.52 5.48
C GLU A 162 -18.29 2.48 6.64
N ALA A 163 -17.02 2.15 6.38
CA ALA A 163 -15.97 2.14 7.40
C ALA A 163 -15.76 3.54 8.00
N PHE A 164 -15.70 4.56 7.15
CA PHE A 164 -15.53 5.95 7.59
C PHE A 164 -16.72 6.44 8.41
N HIS A 165 -17.96 6.14 8.01
CA HIS A 165 -19.15 6.47 8.80
C HIS A 165 -19.17 5.80 10.19
N ARG A 166 -18.70 4.55 10.28
CA ARG A 166 -18.62 3.85 11.58
C ARG A 166 -17.52 4.44 12.45
N MET A 167 -16.34 4.71 11.90
CA MET A 167 -15.25 5.37 12.63
C MET A 167 -15.66 6.75 13.12
N ASP A 168 -16.34 7.53 12.28
CA ASP A 168 -16.89 8.83 12.62
C ASP A 168 -17.80 8.72 13.86
N LYS A 169 -18.83 7.91 13.75
CA LYS A 169 -19.90 7.81 14.74
C LYS A 169 -19.47 7.19 16.08
N TYR A 170 -18.55 6.22 16.04
CA TYR A 170 -18.29 5.37 17.20
C TYR A 170 -16.84 5.46 17.71
N VAL A 171 -15.95 6.18 17.03
CA VAL A 171 -14.56 6.34 17.44
C VAL A 171 -14.20 7.81 17.59
N PHE A 172 -14.28 8.59 16.52
CA PHE A 172 -13.78 9.97 16.52
C PHE A 172 -14.76 11.00 17.09
N ASN A 173 -16.07 10.76 17.02
CA ASN A 173 -17.12 11.62 17.55
C ASN A 173 -18.05 10.87 18.55
N ALA A 174 -17.51 9.88 19.25
CA ALA A 174 -18.24 9.07 20.24
C ALA A 174 -18.40 9.79 21.60
#